data_9d8a772f10342aacd22f9e586c452407
#
_entry.id   9d8a772f10342aacd22f9e586c452407
#
_cell.length_a   1.000
_cell.length_b   1.000
_cell.length_c   1.000
_cell.angle_alpha   90.00
_cell.angle_beta   90.00
_cell.angle_gamma   90.00
#
_symmetry.space_group_name_H-M   'P 1'
#
loop_
_entity.id
_entity.type
_entity.pdbx_description
1 polymer ?
#
loop_
_entity_poly.entity_id
_entity_poly.type
_entity_poly.pdbx_seq_one_letter_code
_entity_poly.pdbx_strand_id
1 'polypeptide(L)'
;LGEQLEDVLEQLVSTGTATHSKKGSKLETGVKTLPDFMKDATDRNRTSPFAFTGNKFEFRMVGSRDSISACNVVLNTITAEVFKEVCDRLEKAPDFELAVHDLIKEYATDHQKIVFNGNGYAPEWEKEAKRRGLPILPSMVDAIPALTTEKAVKLFESFDVFSRAELESRAEIKYEIYSKAINIEAKTMICLVA
;
A
#
# COMPACT_ATOMS: atom_id res chain seq x y z
N LEU A 1 4.04 4.83 -7.81
CA LEU A 1 5.51 4.85 -7.89
C LEU A 1 6.03 6.04 -8.71
N GLY A 2 5.27 6.51 -9.68
CA GLY A 2 5.68 7.52 -10.66
C GLY A 2 6.39 6.92 -11.88
N GLU A 3 6.31 7.65 -12.99
CA GLU A 3 6.76 7.16 -14.31
C GLU A 3 8.25 6.79 -14.38
N GLN A 4 9.09 7.46 -13.58
CA GLN A 4 10.54 7.21 -13.59
C GLN A 4 10.89 5.89 -12.90
N LEU A 5 10.32 5.63 -11.74
CA LEU A 5 10.59 4.40 -10.99
C LEU A 5 9.92 3.19 -11.67
N GLU A 6 8.75 3.38 -12.25
CA GLU A 6 8.08 2.34 -13.04
C GLU A 6 8.95 1.92 -14.23
N ASP A 7 9.49 2.88 -15.00
CA ASP A 7 10.41 2.61 -16.11
C ASP A 7 11.65 1.81 -15.67
N VAL A 8 12.24 2.18 -14.52
CA VAL A 8 13.39 1.44 -13.95
C VAL A 8 13.00 0.01 -13.56
N LEU A 9 11.85 -0.18 -12.91
CA LEU A 9 11.37 -1.51 -12.54
C LEU A 9 11.02 -2.37 -13.75
N GLU A 10 10.40 -1.80 -14.78
CA GLU A 10 10.13 -2.50 -16.04
C GLU A 10 11.42 -2.96 -16.74
N GLN A 11 12.47 -2.13 -16.74
CA GLN A 11 13.79 -2.53 -17.25
C GLN A 11 14.39 -3.67 -16.44
N LEU A 12 14.35 -3.60 -15.10
CA LEU A 12 14.85 -4.66 -14.23
C LEU A 12 14.12 -5.99 -14.46
N VAL A 13 12.81 -5.95 -14.60
CA VAL A 13 12.01 -7.16 -14.88
C VAL A 13 12.31 -7.73 -16.26
N SER A 14 12.38 -6.89 -17.30
CA SER A 14 12.50 -7.35 -18.69
C SER A 14 13.92 -7.73 -19.10
N THR A 15 14.92 -6.93 -18.72
CA THR A 15 16.31 -7.10 -19.15
C THR A 15 17.27 -7.49 -18.03
N GLY A 16 16.83 -7.41 -16.77
CA GLY A 16 17.65 -7.67 -15.60
C GLY A 16 18.53 -6.50 -15.16
N THR A 17 18.59 -5.42 -15.95
CA THR A 17 19.40 -4.23 -15.60
C THR A 17 18.69 -2.96 -16.03
N ALA A 18 18.74 -1.93 -15.20
CA ALA A 18 18.28 -0.60 -15.58
C ALA A 18 19.45 0.21 -16.12
N THR A 19 19.37 0.61 -17.39
CA THR A 19 20.44 1.34 -18.09
C THR A 19 20.16 2.84 -18.22
N HIS A 20 18.91 3.26 -18.03
CA HIS A 20 18.47 4.64 -18.11
C HIS A 20 17.25 4.87 -17.19
N SER A 21 16.90 6.14 -17.03
CA SER A 21 15.67 6.56 -16.36
C SER A 21 15.02 7.66 -17.21
N LYS A 22 13.69 7.68 -17.27
CA LYS A 22 12.96 8.77 -17.91
C LYS A 22 13.37 10.09 -17.27
N LYS A 23 13.84 11.04 -18.07
CA LYS A 23 14.07 12.40 -17.59
C LYS A 23 12.73 13.08 -17.35
N GLY A 24 12.60 13.79 -16.23
CA GLY A 24 11.41 14.59 -15.96
C GLY A 24 11.11 15.53 -17.13
N SER A 25 9.85 15.55 -17.58
CA SER A 25 9.41 16.46 -18.62
C SER A 25 9.33 17.89 -18.06
N LYS A 26 9.63 18.88 -18.90
CA LYS A 26 9.37 20.28 -18.54
C LYS A 26 7.89 20.58 -18.69
N LEU A 27 7.37 21.38 -17.79
CA LEU A 27 6.03 21.96 -17.92
C LEU A 27 6.12 23.20 -18.82
N GLU A 28 5.67 23.07 -20.06
CA GLU A 28 5.54 24.22 -20.96
C GLU A 28 4.29 25.01 -20.58
N THR A 29 4.48 26.16 -19.98
CA THR A 29 3.36 27.00 -19.53
C THR A 29 2.70 27.78 -20.69
N GLY A 30 3.29 27.75 -21.87
CA GLY A 30 2.85 28.54 -23.03
C GLY A 30 3.05 30.08 -22.88
N VAL A 31 3.59 30.52 -21.77
CA VAL A 31 3.81 31.94 -21.45
C VAL A 31 5.30 32.23 -21.45
N LYS A 32 5.76 33.04 -22.41
CA LYS A 32 7.18 33.35 -22.60
C LYS A 32 7.88 34.06 -21.43
N THR A 33 7.12 34.60 -20.49
CA THR A 33 7.63 35.34 -19.32
C THR A 33 7.83 34.49 -18.09
N LEU A 34 7.36 33.25 -18.10
CA LEU A 34 7.55 32.32 -16.99
C LEU A 34 8.73 31.40 -17.31
N PRO A 35 9.60 31.10 -16.30
CA PRO A 35 10.66 30.14 -16.50
C PRO A 35 10.07 28.73 -16.70
N ASP A 36 10.81 27.88 -17.38
CA ASP A 36 10.48 26.45 -17.48
C ASP A 36 10.55 25.79 -16.11
N PHE A 37 9.49 25.13 -15.70
CA PHE A 37 9.46 24.34 -14.48
C PHE A 37 9.64 22.85 -14.82
N MET A 38 10.43 22.15 -14.01
CA MET A 38 10.48 20.69 -14.09
C MET A 38 9.15 20.14 -13.57
N LYS A 39 8.52 19.28 -14.38
CA LYS A 39 7.34 18.54 -13.92
C LYS A 39 7.76 17.58 -12.82
N ASP A 40 7.04 17.60 -11.72
CA ASP A 40 7.26 16.63 -10.65
C ASP A 40 6.91 15.22 -11.16
N ALA A 41 7.88 14.33 -11.17
CA ALA A 41 7.74 12.97 -11.65
C ALA A 41 7.29 12.00 -10.54
N THR A 42 7.13 12.49 -9.32
CA THR A 42 6.63 11.67 -8.20
C THR A 42 5.11 11.54 -8.26
N ASP A 43 4.58 10.38 -7.85
CA ASP A 43 3.14 10.19 -7.73
C ASP A 43 2.64 10.90 -6.46
N ARG A 44 2.27 12.17 -6.62
CA ARG A 44 1.57 12.94 -5.59
C ARG A 44 0.06 12.84 -5.67
N ASN A 45 -0.45 12.03 -6.58
CA ASN A 45 -1.89 11.83 -6.72
C ASN A 45 -2.46 11.21 -5.44
N ARG A 46 -3.60 11.76 -5.01
CA ARG A 46 -4.35 11.30 -3.83
C ARG A 46 -5.04 9.95 -4.04
N THR A 47 -4.64 9.21 -5.02
CA THR A 47 -5.33 8.02 -5.52
C THR A 47 -4.80 6.73 -4.96
N SER A 48 -3.58 6.74 -4.38
CA SER A 48 -3.02 5.57 -3.73
C SER A 48 -3.10 5.70 -2.20
N PRO A 49 -3.63 4.70 -1.48
CA PRO A 49 -3.61 4.67 -0.03
C PRO A 49 -2.20 4.53 0.57
N PHE A 50 -1.27 4.01 -0.22
CA PHE A 50 0.12 3.80 0.16
C PHE A 50 1.03 4.25 -0.99
N ALA A 51 1.28 5.56 -1.06
CA ALA A 51 2.00 6.20 -2.16
C ALA A 51 3.49 6.33 -1.88
N PHE A 52 4.32 6.04 -2.88
CA PHE A 52 5.74 6.36 -2.84
C PHE A 52 5.97 7.79 -3.33
N THR A 53 6.59 8.62 -2.51
CA THR A 53 6.78 10.06 -2.77
C THR A 53 8.26 10.44 -2.95
N GLY A 54 9.01 9.60 -3.64
CA GLY A 54 10.39 9.81 -4.02
C GLY A 54 11.44 9.22 -3.06
N ASN A 55 11.25 9.33 -1.75
CA ASN A 55 12.15 8.80 -0.73
C ASN A 55 11.42 8.20 0.49
N LYS A 56 10.11 8.19 0.47
CA LYS A 56 9.27 7.67 1.55
C LYS A 56 7.95 7.15 1.02
N PHE A 57 7.28 6.33 1.82
CA PHE A 57 5.90 5.97 1.60
C PHE A 57 4.99 6.82 2.50
N GLU A 58 3.86 7.24 1.94
CA GLU A 58 2.81 7.95 2.67
C GLU A 58 1.57 7.08 2.76
N PHE A 59 1.12 6.80 3.99
CA PHE A 59 -0.17 6.17 4.23
C PHE A 59 -1.26 7.22 4.38
N ARG A 60 -2.33 7.13 3.59
CA ARG A 60 -3.31 8.22 3.41
C ARG A 60 -4.77 7.81 3.68
N MET A 61 -5.01 6.77 4.48
CA MET A 61 -6.34 6.17 4.61
C MET A 61 -6.92 6.17 6.02
N VAL A 62 -6.42 6.97 6.91
CA VAL A 62 -6.96 7.00 8.27
C VAL A 62 -8.17 7.91 8.33
N GLY A 63 -9.29 7.40 8.83
CA GLY A 63 -10.47 8.19 9.14
C GLY A 63 -10.19 9.23 10.24
N SER A 64 -10.87 10.37 10.21
CA SER A 64 -10.64 11.48 11.15
C SER A 64 -10.92 11.14 12.62
N ARG A 65 -11.67 10.06 12.87
CA ARG A 65 -12.03 9.59 14.23
C ARG A 65 -11.23 8.37 14.69
N ASP A 66 -10.40 7.80 13.80
CA ASP A 66 -9.67 6.57 14.09
C ASP A 66 -8.25 6.86 14.59
N SER A 67 -7.77 5.98 15.47
CA SER A 67 -6.37 6.01 15.87
C SER A 67 -5.46 5.48 14.76
N ILE A 68 -4.36 6.16 14.52
CA ILE A 68 -3.31 5.72 13.60
C ILE A 68 -2.57 4.46 14.11
N SER A 69 -2.70 4.13 15.39
CA SER A 69 -1.96 3.04 16.04
C SER A 69 -2.16 1.69 15.35
N ALA A 70 -3.40 1.34 15.00
CA ALA A 70 -3.70 0.07 14.36
C ALA A 70 -3.02 -0.07 12.99
N CYS A 71 -3.04 1.00 12.19
CA CYS A 71 -2.35 1.02 10.90
C CYS A 71 -0.84 0.89 11.07
N ASN A 72 -0.25 1.61 12.03
CA ASN A 72 1.18 1.55 12.28
C ASN A 72 1.63 0.16 12.77
N VAL A 73 0.87 -0.48 13.65
CA VAL A 73 1.18 -1.85 14.11
C VAL A 73 1.20 -2.82 12.93
N VAL A 74 0.15 -2.80 12.09
CA VAL A 74 0.07 -3.70 10.92
C VAL A 74 1.23 -3.45 9.95
N LEU A 75 1.46 -2.19 9.56
CA LEU A 75 2.50 -1.85 8.59
C LEU A 75 3.90 -2.16 9.10
N ASN A 76 4.19 -1.85 10.36
CA ASN A 76 5.49 -2.15 10.95
C ASN A 76 5.74 -3.66 11.06
N THR A 77 4.72 -4.45 11.41
CA THR A 77 4.86 -5.91 11.50
C THR A 77 5.08 -6.54 10.11
N ILE A 78 4.34 -6.07 9.09
CA ILE A 78 4.56 -6.52 7.70
C ILE A 78 5.98 -6.16 7.23
N THR A 79 6.43 -4.95 7.54
CA THR A 79 7.78 -4.50 7.18
C THR A 79 8.86 -5.32 7.89
N ALA A 80 8.66 -5.63 9.17
CA ALA A 80 9.57 -6.48 9.94
C ALA A 80 9.69 -7.89 9.34
N GLU A 81 8.56 -8.48 8.91
CA GLU A 81 8.58 -9.80 8.25
C GLU A 81 9.37 -9.78 6.95
N VAL A 82 9.13 -8.76 6.11
CA VAL A 82 9.89 -8.62 4.85
C VAL A 82 11.38 -8.40 5.12
N PHE A 83 11.74 -7.58 6.09
CA PHE A 83 13.14 -7.39 6.44
C PHE A 83 13.78 -8.67 6.99
N LYS A 84 13.05 -9.43 7.80
CA LYS A 84 13.54 -10.72 8.29
C LYS A 84 13.83 -11.68 7.13
N GLU A 85 12.87 -11.83 6.20
CA GLU A 85 13.05 -12.66 5.01
C GLU A 85 14.26 -12.22 4.17
N VAL A 86 14.38 -10.91 3.92
CA VAL A 86 15.51 -10.34 3.17
C VAL A 86 16.84 -10.62 3.88
N CYS A 87 16.92 -10.37 5.19
CA CYS A 87 18.13 -10.64 5.97
C CYS A 87 18.51 -12.12 5.93
N ASP A 88 17.55 -13.03 6.17
CA ASP A 88 17.77 -14.48 6.15
C ASP A 88 18.32 -14.98 4.80
N ARG A 89 17.95 -14.32 3.70
CA ARG A 89 18.44 -14.64 2.34
C ARG A 89 19.81 -14.03 2.07
N LEU A 90 20.02 -12.77 2.42
CA LEU A 90 21.28 -12.06 2.15
C LEU A 90 22.44 -12.56 3.01
N GLU A 91 22.21 -12.91 4.28
CA GLU A 91 23.23 -13.49 5.16
C GLU A 91 23.81 -14.81 4.66
N LYS A 92 23.04 -15.57 3.89
CA LYS A 92 23.44 -16.85 3.32
C LYS A 92 24.04 -16.74 1.92
N ALA A 93 24.01 -15.55 1.33
CA ALA A 93 24.46 -15.35 -0.04
C ALA A 93 25.97 -15.30 -0.16
N PRO A 94 26.59 -16.03 -1.09
CA PRO A 94 28.03 -15.98 -1.34
C PRO A 94 28.48 -14.65 -1.97
N ASP A 95 27.61 -14.00 -2.72
CA ASP A 95 27.81 -12.68 -3.32
C ASP A 95 26.64 -11.78 -2.92
N PHE A 96 26.91 -10.83 -2.06
CA PHE A 96 25.89 -9.96 -1.50
C PHE A 96 25.26 -9.03 -2.54
N GLU A 97 26.06 -8.41 -3.40
CA GLU A 97 25.56 -7.45 -4.39
C GLU A 97 24.69 -8.13 -5.44
N LEU A 98 25.12 -9.28 -5.91
CA LEU A 98 24.34 -10.09 -6.85
C LEU A 98 23.03 -10.56 -6.20
N ALA A 99 23.07 -11.00 -4.96
CA ALA A 99 21.88 -11.45 -4.24
C ALA A 99 20.86 -10.32 -4.01
N VAL A 100 21.32 -9.11 -3.70
CA VAL A 100 20.46 -7.92 -3.61
C VAL A 100 19.79 -7.63 -4.95
N HIS A 101 20.56 -7.65 -6.03
CA HIS A 101 20.04 -7.41 -7.37
C HIS A 101 18.96 -8.43 -7.76
N ASP A 102 19.24 -9.71 -7.55
CA ASP A 102 18.32 -10.80 -7.87
C ASP A 102 17.04 -10.74 -7.03
N LEU A 103 17.18 -10.37 -5.75
CA LEU A 103 16.05 -10.19 -4.85
C LEU A 103 15.13 -9.03 -5.28
N ILE A 104 15.71 -7.90 -5.68
CA ILE A 104 14.94 -6.76 -6.20
C ILE A 104 14.20 -7.17 -7.48
N LYS A 105 14.87 -7.87 -8.39
CA LYS A 105 14.26 -8.36 -9.63
C LYS A 105 13.12 -9.33 -9.36
N GLU A 106 13.30 -10.28 -8.45
CA GLU A 106 12.28 -11.24 -8.02
C GLU A 106 11.04 -10.52 -7.48
N TYR A 107 11.22 -9.63 -6.50
CA TYR A 107 10.12 -8.88 -5.91
C TYR A 107 9.40 -7.97 -6.90
N ALA A 108 10.15 -7.30 -7.78
CA ALA A 108 9.56 -6.48 -8.82
C ALA A 108 8.70 -7.32 -9.77
N THR A 109 9.14 -8.54 -10.11
CA THR A 109 8.41 -9.46 -10.98
C THR A 109 7.16 -10.01 -10.31
N ASP A 110 7.28 -10.54 -9.10
CA ASP A 110 6.20 -11.23 -8.40
C ASP A 110 5.08 -10.28 -7.95
N HIS A 111 5.44 -9.02 -7.66
CA HIS A 111 4.53 -8.01 -7.17
C HIS A 111 4.12 -6.95 -8.19
N GLN A 112 4.46 -7.13 -9.47
CA GLN A 112 4.09 -6.20 -10.54
C GLN A 112 2.59 -5.89 -10.58
N LYS A 113 1.74 -6.85 -10.20
CA LYS A 113 0.29 -6.68 -10.16
C LYS A 113 -0.22 -5.58 -9.21
N ILE A 114 0.58 -5.17 -8.21
CA ILE A 114 0.20 -4.10 -7.27
C ILE A 114 0.62 -2.71 -7.75
N VAL A 115 1.50 -2.62 -8.73
CA VAL A 115 1.96 -1.34 -9.28
C VAL A 115 0.85 -0.73 -10.13
N PHE A 116 0.39 0.45 -9.74
CA PHE A 116 -0.66 1.19 -10.43
C PHE A 116 -0.33 2.68 -10.42
N ASN A 117 -0.35 3.28 -11.60
CA ASN A 117 -0.23 4.72 -11.79
C ASN A 117 -1.52 5.21 -12.47
N GLY A 118 -2.38 5.87 -11.70
CA GLY A 118 -3.67 6.34 -12.22
C GLY A 118 -4.62 6.77 -11.12
N ASN A 119 -5.88 6.99 -11.48
CA ASN A 119 -6.90 7.39 -10.53
C ASN A 119 -7.53 6.17 -9.82
N GLY A 120 -7.11 5.90 -8.59
CA GLY A 120 -7.63 4.82 -7.76
C GLY A 120 -9.09 5.00 -7.30
N TYR A 121 -9.69 6.18 -7.51
CA TYR A 121 -11.12 6.43 -7.25
C TYR A 121 -12.00 6.16 -8.46
N ALA A 122 -11.42 5.91 -9.62
CA ALA A 122 -12.18 5.64 -10.83
C ALA A 122 -12.76 4.22 -10.82
N PRO A 123 -14.00 4.01 -11.33
CA PRO A 123 -14.61 2.67 -11.44
C PRO A 123 -13.78 1.69 -12.27
N GLU A 124 -12.97 2.20 -13.18
CA GLU A 124 -12.06 1.41 -14.02
C GLU A 124 -10.99 0.71 -13.18
N TRP A 125 -10.54 1.36 -12.09
CA TRP A 125 -9.59 0.75 -11.17
C TRP A 125 -10.17 -0.48 -10.45
N GLU A 126 -11.41 -0.42 -10.01
CA GLU A 126 -12.06 -1.59 -9.38
C GLU A 126 -12.09 -2.80 -10.32
N LYS A 127 -12.39 -2.58 -11.60
CA LYS A 127 -12.40 -3.62 -12.62
C LYS A 127 -11.00 -4.19 -12.84
N GLU A 128 -10.02 -3.32 -12.93
CA GLU A 128 -8.63 -3.69 -13.14
C GLU A 128 -8.06 -4.43 -11.91
N ALA A 129 -8.34 -3.96 -10.69
CA ALA A 129 -7.91 -4.63 -9.47
C ALA A 129 -8.50 -6.05 -9.36
N LYS A 130 -9.78 -6.23 -9.68
CA LYS A 130 -10.41 -7.54 -9.76
C LYS A 130 -9.74 -8.44 -10.82
N ARG A 131 -9.44 -7.89 -11.99
CA ARG A 131 -8.72 -8.61 -13.06
C ARG A 131 -7.34 -9.08 -12.60
N ARG A 132 -6.65 -8.28 -11.81
CA ARG A 132 -5.32 -8.61 -11.23
C ARG A 132 -5.40 -9.54 -10.01
N GLY A 133 -6.61 -9.91 -9.55
CA GLY A 133 -6.80 -10.72 -8.36
C GLY A 133 -6.47 -10.00 -7.06
N LEU A 134 -6.56 -8.66 -7.05
CA LEU A 134 -6.40 -7.86 -5.85
C LEU A 134 -7.71 -7.80 -5.07
N PRO A 135 -7.69 -7.95 -3.73
CA PRO A 135 -8.89 -7.86 -2.92
C PRO A 135 -9.45 -6.43 -2.94
N ILE A 136 -10.78 -6.33 -3.07
CA ILE A 136 -11.51 -5.09 -2.90
C ILE A 136 -12.49 -5.31 -1.76
N LEU A 137 -12.29 -4.58 -0.67
CA LEU A 137 -13.06 -4.69 0.56
C LEU A 137 -13.83 -3.37 0.76
N PRO A 138 -15.07 -3.28 0.28
CA PRO A 138 -15.81 -2.02 0.19
C PRO A 138 -16.29 -1.50 1.53
N SER A 139 -16.35 -2.36 2.55
CA SER A 139 -16.81 -1.96 3.88
C SER A 139 -15.86 -2.45 4.99
N MET A 140 -15.99 -1.85 6.17
CA MET A 140 -15.28 -2.30 7.35
C MET A 140 -15.66 -3.73 7.74
N VAL A 141 -16.92 -4.11 7.57
CA VAL A 141 -17.40 -5.47 7.85
C VAL A 141 -16.70 -6.50 6.96
N ASP A 142 -16.47 -6.17 5.70
CA ASP A 142 -15.74 -7.04 4.76
C ASP A 142 -14.24 -7.11 5.09
N ALA A 143 -13.69 -6.06 5.67
CA ALA A 143 -12.26 -5.96 5.98
C ALA A 143 -11.86 -6.63 7.30
N ILE A 144 -12.73 -6.63 8.33
CA ILE A 144 -12.44 -7.16 9.66
C ILE A 144 -11.96 -8.63 9.62
N PRO A 145 -12.54 -9.55 8.81
CA PRO A 145 -12.10 -10.95 8.77
C PRO A 145 -10.63 -11.11 8.34
N ALA A 146 -10.04 -10.13 7.67
CA ALA A 146 -8.62 -10.18 7.30
C ALA A 146 -7.68 -10.25 8.52
N LEU A 147 -8.11 -9.73 9.68
CA LEU A 147 -7.33 -9.77 10.92
C LEU A 147 -7.18 -11.18 11.49
N THR A 148 -8.15 -12.06 11.25
CA THR A 148 -8.21 -13.40 11.84
C THR A 148 -7.88 -14.51 10.84
N THR A 149 -7.37 -14.15 9.65
CA THR A 149 -6.87 -15.13 8.71
C THR A 149 -5.63 -15.84 9.26
N GLU A 150 -5.43 -17.11 8.92
CA GLU A 150 -4.24 -17.86 9.32
C GLU A 150 -2.93 -17.16 8.97
N LYS A 151 -2.90 -16.45 7.84
CA LYS A 151 -1.75 -15.66 7.42
C LYS A 151 -1.48 -14.50 8.40
N ALA A 152 -2.53 -13.77 8.79
CA ALA A 152 -2.39 -12.65 9.72
C ALA A 152 -2.00 -13.15 11.12
N VAL A 153 -2.66 -14.19 11.61
CA VAL A 153 -2.35 -14.78 12.93
C VAL A 153 -0.88 -15.20 12.98
N LYS A 154 -0.41 -16.00 12.02
CA LYS A 154 1.00 -16.41 11.96
C LYS A 154 1.98 -15.24 11.93
N LEU A 155 1.65 -14.20 11.16
CA LEU A 155 2.49 -13.01 11.10
C LEU A 155 2.62 -12.34 12.47
N PHE A 156 1.51 -12.08 13.15
CA PHE A 156 1.54 -11.38 14.43
C PHE A 156 2.12 -12.22 15.56
N GLU A 157 1.85 -13.51 15.58
CA GLU A 157 2.42 -14.44 16.57
C GLU A 157 3.94 -14.62 16.37
N SER A 158 4.44 -14.60 15.13
CA SER A 158 5.88 -14.77 14.85
C SER A 158 6.75 -13.62 15.38
N PHE A 159 6.14 -12.47 15.66
CA PHE A 159 6.79 -11.29 16.23
C PHE A 159 6.32 -10.95 17.65
N ASP A 160 5.58 -11.83 18.31
CA ASP A 160 5.00 -11.62 19.64
C ASP A 160 4.20 -10.29 19.75
N VAL A 161 3.58 -9.85 18.65
CA VAL A 161 2.81 -8.60 18.61
C VAL A 161 1.39 -8.83 19.09
N PHE A 162 0.72 -9.84 18.56
CA PHE A 162 -0.61 -10.29 18.99
C PHE A 162 -0.74 -11.80 18.90
N SER A 163 -1.37 -12.38 19.89
CA SER A 163 -1.87 -13.76 19.87
C SER A 163 -3.16 -13.87 19.03
N ARG A 164 -3.52 -15.09 18.65
CA ARG A 164 -4.81 -15.37 18.00
C ARG A 164 -5.99 -14.81 18.81
N ALA A 165 -6.01 -15.06 20.11
CA ALA A 165 -7.10 -14.60 20.97
C ALA A 165 -7.23 -13.07 20.99
N GLU A 166 -6.11 -12.35 20.96
CA GLU A 166 -6.13 -10.88 20.88
C GLU A 166 -6.62 -10.38 19.53
N LEU A 167 -6.27 -11.04 18.42
CA LEU A 167 -6.76 -10.69 17.10
C LEU A 167 -8.26 -10.93 16.97
N GLU A 168 -8.76 -12.05 17.48
CA GLU A 168 -10.19 -12.39 17.51
C GLU A 168 -10.97 -11.38 18.35
N SER A 169 -10.49 -11.08 19.55
CA SER A 169 -11.10 -10.05 20.41
C SER A 169 -11.14 -8.66 19.72
N ARG A 170 -10.06 -8.28 19.04
CA ARG A 170 -10.01 -7.01 18.29
C ARG A 170 -10.99 -7.00 17.14
N ALA A 171 -11.17 -8.12 16.44
CA ALA A 171 -12.17 -8.24 15.38
C ALA A 171 -13.59 -8.07 15.92
N GLU A 172 -13.93 -8.72 17.03
CA GLU A 172 -15.23 -8.59 17.69
C GLU A 172 -15.49 -7.14 18.13
N ILE A 173 -14.51 -6.49 18.77
CA ILE A 173 -14.62 -5.08 19.18
C ILE A 173 -14.87 -4.18 17.97
N LYS A 174 -14.21 -4.43 16.83
CA LYS A 174 -14.43 -3.64 15.62
C LYS A 174 -15.84 -3.80 15.05
N TYR A 175 -16.41 -5.01 15.06
CA TYR A 175 -17.80 -5.24 14.69
C TYR A 175 -18.76 -4.50 15.62
N GLU A 176 -18.51 -4.53 16.92
CA GLU A 176 -19.33 -3.84 17.91
C GLU A 176 -19.29 -2.32 17.71
N ILE A 177 -18.09 -1.73 17.52
CA ILE A 177 -17.92 -0.31 17.26
C ILE A 177 -18.65 0.10 15.98
N TYR A 178 -18.50 -0.68 14.90
CA TYR A 178 -19.19 -0.42 13.64
C TYR A 178 -20.71 -0.43 13.82
N SER A 179 -21.24 -1.48 14.45
CA SER A 179 -22.67 -1.59 14.72
C SER A 179 -23.21 -0.42 15.55
N LYS A 180 -22.49 -0.03 16.61
CA LYS A 180 -22.86 1.13 17.44
C LYS A 180 -22.85 2.43 16.63
N ALA A 181 -21.82 2.67 15.81
CA ALA A 181 -21.72 3.87 14.98
C ALA A 181 -22.88 3.98 14.00
N ILE A 182 -23.19 2.92 13.26
CA ILE A 182 -24.32 2.89 12.31
C ILE A 182 -25.65 3.11 13.02
N ASN A 183 -25.85 2.51 14.19
CA ASN A 183 -27.07 2.71 14.97
C ASN A 183 -27.24 4.17 15.45
N ILE A 184 -26.14 4.82 15.86
CA ILE A 184 -26.16 6.22 16.26
C ILE A 184 -26.47 7.12 15.05
N GLU A 185 -25.80 6.88 13.92
CA GLU A 185 -26.04 7.64 12.69
C GLU A 185 -27.48 7.50 12.20
N ALA A 186 -28.03 6.29 12.17
CA ALA A 186 -29.43 6.05 11.79
C ALA A 186 -30.41 6.79 12.71
N LYS A 187 -30.20 6.71 14.03
CA LYS A 187 -31.05 7.43 14.99
C LYS A 187 -30.95 8.95 14.83
N THR A 188 -29.76 9.45 14.60
CA THR A 188 -29.52 10.89 14.36
C THR A 188 -30.24 11.34 13.10
N MET A 189 -30.16 10.57 12.02
CA MET A 189 -30.89 10.88 10.79
C MET A 189 -32.40 10.92 11.00
N ILE A 190 -32.95 9.96 11.72
CA ILE A 190 -34.39 9.95 12.05
C ILE A 190 -34.79 11.21 12.81
N CYS A 191 -34.00 11.60 13.81
CA CYS A 191 -34.26 12.82 14.60
C CYS A 191 -34.14 14.11 13.78
N LEU A 192 -33.36 14.13 12.71
CA LEU A 192 -33.21 15.31 11.85
C LEU A 192 -34.33 15.46 10.81
N VAL A 193 -35.05 14.37 10.51
CA VAL A 193 -36.11 14.36 9.49
C VAL A 193 -37.51 14.43 10.12
N ALA A 194 -37.63 14.09 11.40
CA ALA A 194 -38.88 14.19 12.16
C ALA A 194 -39.13 15.63 12.68
#